data_1bb3882f39aabaae6c71d54534a5f810
#
_entry.id   1bb3882f39aabaae6c71d54534a5f810
#
_cell.length_a   1.000
_cell.length_b   1.000
_cell.length_c   1.000
_cell.angle_alpha   90.00
_cell.angle_beta   90.00
_cell.angle_gamma   90.00
#
_symmetry.space_group_name_H-M   'P 1'
#
loop_
_entity.id
_entity.type
_entity.pdbx_description
1 polymer ?
#
loop_
_entity_poly.entity_id
_entity_poly.type
_entity_poly.pdbx_seq_one_letter_code
_entity_poly.pdbx_strand_id
1 'polypeptide(L)'
;MSELNTVAIKILENGKGILAADESTSTMTKRLDDVGVESTPKNRLLFRETLFSSSSMTECIGGVILYDETIRQETSKKDKIPELISKMGSVPGIKVDTGAKVLAGSPKEKITEGLDLSLIHI
;
A
#
# COMPACT_ATOMS: atom_id res chain seq x y z
N MET A 1 6.46 0.00 -26.68
CA MET A 1 6.22 0.61 -25.35
C MET A 1 6.81 -0.34 -24.31
N SER A 2 7.51 0.16 -23.29
CA SER A 2 8.05 -0.72 -22.26
C SER A 2 6.90 -1.24 -21.35
N GLU A 3 7.13 -2.39 -20.69
CA GLU A 3 6.18 -2.94 -19.72
C GLU A 3 5.81 -1.93 -18.61
N LEU A 4 6.80 -1.17 -18.14
CA LEU A 4 6.60 -0.10 -17.15
C LEU A 4 5.62 0.97 -17.65
N ASN A 5 5.73 1.40 -18.89
CA ASN A 5 4.82 2.38 -19.50
C ASN A 5 3.39 1.83 -19.56
N THR A 6 3.25 0.56 -19.93
CA THR A 6 1.94 -0.11 -19.99
C THR A 6 1.27 -0.15 -18.62
N VAL A 7 2.02 -0.49 -17.58
CA VAL A 7 1.51 -0.48 -16.19
C VAL A 7 1.14 0.93 -15.74
N ALA A 8 1.99 1.93 -16.02
CA ALA A 8 1.72 3.32 -15.65
C ALA A 8 0.43 3.86 -16.30
N ILE A 9 0.22 3.58 -17.59
CA ILE A 9 -1.00 3.93 -18.31
C ILE A 9 -2.21 3.24 -17.68
N LYS A 10 -2.12 1.95 -17.40
CA LYS A 10 -3.20 1.17 -16.78
C LYS A 10 -3.64 1.74 -15.44
N ILE A 11 -2.68 2.18 -14.60
CA ILE A 11 -2.98 2.75 -13.28
C ILE A 11 -3.83 4.04 -13.39
N LEU A 12 -3.57 4.86 -14.41
CA LEU A 12 -4.22 6.16 -14.58
C LEU A 12 -5.35 6.14 -15.62
N GLU A 13 -5.64 4.98 -16.19
CA GLU A 13 -6.66 4.83 -17.20
C GLU A 13 -8.03 5.27 -16.70
N ASN A 14 -8.81 5.90 -17.57
CA ASN A 14 -10.16 6.41 -17.27
C ASN A 14 -10.22 7.42 -16.09
N GLY A 15 -9.16 8.16 -15.85
CA GLY A 15 -9.11 9.17 -14.80
C GLY A 15 -9.02 8.60 -13.38
N LYS A 16 -8.61 7.34 -13.25
CA LYS A 16 -8.40 6.70 -11.95
C LYS A 16 -7.15 7.26 -11.24
N GLY A 17 -7.16 7.17 -9.92
CA GLY A 17 -6.05 7.58 -9.06
C GLY A 17 -5.34 6.42 -8.38
N ILE A 18 -4.32 6.76 -7.59
CA ILE A 18 -3.59 5.82 -6.75
C ILE A 18 -4.04 6.00 -5.30
N LEU A 19 -4.44 4.90 -4.66
CA LEU A 19 -4.74 4.85 -3.25
C LEU A 19 -3.48 4.51 -2.45
N ALA A 20 -3.02 5.43 -1.59
CA ALA A 20 -1.98 5.16 -0.61
C ALA A 20 -2.62 4.48 0.62
N ALA A 21 -2.46 3.16 0.71
CA ALA A 21 -2.91 2.34 1.85
C ALA A 21 -1.71 1.66 2.53
N ASP A 22 -0.60 2.38 2.57
CA ASP A 22 0.72 1.92 2.97
C ASP A 22 1.13 2.41 4.37
N GLU A 23 0.17 2.82 5.18
CA GLU A 23 0.44 3.25 6.55
C GLU A 23 1.23 2.18 7.30
N SER A 24 2.33 2.61 7.91
CA SER A 24 3.13 1.74 8.79
C SER A 24 2.29 1.25 9.99
N THR A 25 2.74 0.19 10.64
CA THR A 25 2.07 -0.32 11.86
C THR A 25 1.88 0.77 12.90
N SER A 26 2.88 1.62 13.13
CA SER A 26 2.76 2.73 14.09
C SER A 26 1.72 3.78 13.70
N THR A 27 1.59 4.08 12.43
CA THR A 27 0.57 5.01 11.92
C THR A 27 -0.83 4.41 12.04
N MET A 28 -1.00 3.14 11.67
CA MET A 28 -2.28 2.44 11.84
C MET A 28 -2.68 2.30 13.30
N THR A 29 -1.71 2.04 14.19
CA THR A 29 -1.97 1.97 15.63
C THR A 29 -2.58 3.27 16.14
N LYS A 30 -2.00 4.42 15.81
CA LYS A 30 -2.57 5.71 16.20
C LYS A 30 -4.00 5.90 15.71
N ARG A 31 -4.27 5.55 14.45
CA ARG A 31 -5.63 5.68 13.86
C ARG A 31 -6.66 4.78 14.54
N LEU A 32 -6.27 3.56 14.88
CA LEU A 32 -7.15 2.61 15.57
C LEU A 32 -7.37 3.00 17.04
N ASP A 33 -6.32 3.46 17.73
CA ASP A 33 -6.40 3.95 19.10
C ASP A 33 -7.35 5.17 19.22
N ASP A 34 -7.30 6.08 18.25
CA ASP A 34 -8.17 7.26 18.20
C ASP A 34 -9.68 6.91 18.17
N VAL A 35 -10.01 5.71 17.72
CA VAL A 35 -11.39 5.19 17.69
C VAL A 35 -11.63 4.06 18.71
N GLY A 36 -10.70 3.85 19.64
CA GLY A 36 -10.82 2.85 20.71
C GLY A 36 -10.71 1.39 20.24
N VAL A 37 -10.03 1.14 19.12
CA VAL A 37 -9.82 -0.20 18.56
C VAL A 37 -8.38 -0.62 18.76
N GLU A 38 -8.16 -1.78 19.35
CA GLU A 38 -6.81 -2.34 19.53
C GLU A 38 -6.12 -2.62 18.19
N SER A 39 -4.85 -2.21 18.08
CA SER A 39 -4.05 -2.41 16.87
C SER A 39 -3.45 -3.82 16.78
N THR A 40 -4.31 -4.80 16.56
CA THR A 40 -3.88 -6.16 16.22
C THR A 40 -3.66 -6.32 14.71
N PRO A 41 -2.86 -7.29 14.24
CA PRO A 41 -2.74 -7.60 12.80
C PRO A 41 -4.11 -7.84 12.14
N LYS A 42 -5.04 -8.49 12.86
CA LYS A 42 -6.40 -8.75 12.40
C LYS A 42 -7.20 -7.45 12.20
N ASN A 43 -7.14 -6.53 13.15
CA ASN A 43 -7.88 -5.27 13.07
C ASN A 43 -7.30 -4.34 12.00
N ARG A 44 -5.97 -4.32 11.84
CA ARG A 44 -5.32 -3.60 10.73
C ARG A 44 -5.73 -4.17 9.36
N LEU A 45 -5.79 -5.51 9.25
CA LEU A 45 -6.27 -6.18 8.04
C LEU A 45 -7.74 -5.84 7.76
N LEU A 46 -8.61 -5.94 8.77
CA LEU A 46 -10.05 -5.68 8.62
C LEU A 46 -10.30 -4.26 8.09
N PHE A 47 -9.58 -3.27 8.60
CA PHE A 47 -9.66 -1.90 8.09
C PHE A 47 -9.34 -1.85 6.59
N ARG A 48 -8.25 -2.46 6.17
CA ARG A 48 -7.79 -2.46 4.78
C ARG A 48 -8.68 -3.32 3.87
N GLU A 49 -9.09 -4.49 4.33
CA GLU A 49 -10.01 -5.36 3.59
C GLU A 49 -11.34 -4.66 3.32
N THR A 50 -11.90 -3.95 4.29
CA THR A 50 -13.12 -3.17 4.13
C THR A 50 -12.96 -2.11 3.03
N LEU A 51 -11.84 -1.39 3.05
CA LEU A 51 -11.53 -0.38 2.04
C LEU A 51 -11.38 -1.01 0.64
N PHE A 52 -10.58 -2.07 0.52
CA PHE A 52 -10.29 -2.72 -0.77
C PHE A 52 -11.49 -3.46 -1.36
N SER A 53 -12.45 -3.86 -0.53
CA SER A 53 -13.68 -4.53 -0.97
C SER A 53 -14.81 -3.56 -1.35
N SER A 54 -14.58 -2.26 -1.24
CA SER A 54 -15.57 -1.25 -1.61
C SER A 54 -15.86 -1.27 -3.12
N SER A 55 -17.12 -1.19 -3.51
CA SER A 55 -17.52 -1.12 -4.91
C SER A 55 -16.91 0.08 -5.65
N SER A 56 -16.69 1.20 -4.96
CA SER A 56 -16.07 2.40 -5.53
C SER A 56 -14.61 2.21 -5.95
N MET A 57 -13.93 1.16 -5.45
CA MET A 57 -12.57 0.84 -5.88
C MET A 57 -12.46 0.67 -7.40
N THR A 58 -13.40 -0.04 -8.02
CA THR A 58 -13.38 -0.31 -9.46
C THR A 58 -13.54 0.96 -10.31
N GLU A 59 -14.20 1.96 -9.79
CA GLU A 59 -14.48 3.21 -10.50
C GLU A 59 -13.37 4.24 -10.39
N CYS A 60 -12.76 4.35 -9.20
CA CYS A 60 -11.88 5.47 -8.85
C CYS A 60 -10.40 5.10 -8.72
N ILE A 61 -10.08 3.83 -8.46
CA ILE A 61 -8.72 3.43 -8.08
C ILE A 61 -8.11 2.52 -9.14
N GLY A 62 -6.99 2.96 -9.72
CA GLY A 62 -6.22 2.19 -10.69
C GLY A 62 -4.98 1.53 -10.09
N GLY A 63 -4.49 2.02 -8.96
CA GLY A 63 -3.36 1.43 -8.24
C GLY A 63 -3.50 1.58 -6.73
N VAL A 64 -2.93 0.65 -5.97
CA VAL A 64 -2.95 0.66 -4.50
C VAL A 64 -1.54 0.44 -4.00
N ILE A 65 -1.03 1.34 -3.15
CA ILE A 65 0.25 1.15 -2.47
C ILE A 65 -0.03 0.41 -1.15
N LEU A 66 0.60 -0.75 -0.97
CA LEU A 66 0.45 -1.61 0.20
C LEU A 66 1.64 -1.47 1.16
N TYR A 67 1.41 -1.77 2.42
CA TYR A 67 2.45 -1.97 3.43
C TYR A 67 2.90 -3.44 3.43
N ASP A 68 4.17 -3.72 3.79
CA ASP A 68 4.76 -5.06 3.75
C ASP A 68 3.97 -6.12 4.55
N GLU A 69 3.44 -5.78 5.72
CA GLU A 69 2.55 -6.66 6.48
C GLU A 69 1.33 -7.05 5.63
N THR A 70 0.70 -6.07 5.00
CA THR A 70 -0.59 -6.24 4.30
C THR A 70 -0.46 -7.08 3.04
N ILE A 71 0.62 -6.91 2.28
CA ILE A 71 0.83 -7.67 1.04
C ILE A 71 0.94 -9.18 1.28
N ARG A 72 1.27 -9.59 2.51
CA ARG A 72 1.42 -10.99 2.91
C ARG A 72 0.17 -11.57 3.57
N GLN A 73 -0.85 -10.75 3.84
CA GLN A 73 -2.07 -11.16 4.52
C GLN A 73 -3.11 -11.71 3.54
N GLU A 74 -4.02 -12.48 4.11
CA GLU A 74 -5.18 -13.04 3.41
C GLU A 74 -6.47 -12.47 3.99
N THR A 75 -7.44 -12.25 3.13
CA THR A 75 -8.78 -11.79 3.51
C THR A 75 -9.52 -12.84 4.35
N SER A 76 -10.65 -12.46 4.92
CA SER A 76 -11.59 -13.36 5.59
C SER A 76 -12.08 -14.51 4.66
N LYS A 77 -12.04 -14.29 3.33
CA LYS A 77 -12.39 -15.28 2.29
C LYS A 77 -11.19 -16.08 1.77
N LYS A 78 -10.01 -15.93 2.38
CA LYS A 78 -8.74 -16.57 1.98
C LYS A 78 -8.18 -16.12 0.62
N ASP A 79 -8.62 -15.00 0.09
CA ASP A 79 -7.95 -14.36 -1.03
C ASP A 79 -6.72 -13.59 -0.52
N LYS A 80 -5.60 -13.67 -1.21
CA LYS A 80 -4.46 -12.80 -0.90
C LYS A 80 -4.81 -11.35 -1.23
N ILE A 81 -4.33 -10.41 -0.43
CA ILE A 81 -4.64 -8.98 -0.64
C ILE A 81 -4.27 -8.49 -2.05
N PRO A 82 -3.10 -8.82 -2.64
CA PRO A 82 -2.81 -8.43 -4.02
C PRO A 82 -3.79 -9.02 -5.05
N GLU A 83 -4.27 -10.25 -4.82
CA GLU A 83 -5.27 -10.89 -5.69
C GLU A 83 -6.63 -10.18 -5.60
N LEU A 84 -7.06 -9.80 -4.38
CA LEU A 84 -8.28 -9.02 -4.18
C LEU A 84 -8.21 -7.69 -4.96
N ILE A 85 -7.10 -6.96 -4.83
CA ILE A 85 -6.89 -5.68 -5.52
C ILE A 85 -6.92 -5.88 -7.05
N SER A 86 -6.28 -6.93 -7.55
CA SER A 86 -6.29 -7.25 -8.99
C SER A 86 -7.68 -7.62 -9.49
N LYS A 87 -8.47 -8.37 -8.71
CA LYS A 87 -9.87 -8.69 -9.01
C LYS A 87 -10.76 -7.44 -9.09
N MET A 88 -10.44 -6.43 -8.30
CA MET A 88 -11.11 -5.12 -8.33
C MET A 88 -10.64 -4.22 -9.49
N GLY A 89 -9.75 -4.71 -10.35
CA GLY A 89 -9.24 -4.00 -11.53
C GLY A 89 -8.14 -2.99 -11.25
N SER A 90 -7.56 -3.00 -10.05
CA SER A 90 -6.45 -2.13 -9.65
C SER A 90 -5.11 -2.86 -9.69
N VAL A 91 -4.01 -2.12 -9.84
CA VAL A 91 -2.65 -2.66 -9.79
C VAL A 91 -2.14 -2.62 -8.35
N PRO A 92 -1.78 -3.75 -7.74
CA PRO A 92 -1.15 -3.76 -6.42
C PRO A 92 0.29 -3.23 -6.50
N GLY A 93 0.66 -2.35 -5.58
CA GLY A 93 1.99 -1.81 -5.40
C GLY A 93 2.47 -1.98 -3.96
N ILE A 94 3.71 -1.67 -3.70
CA ILE A 94 4.35 -1.84 -2.38
C ILE A 94 5.12 -0.59 -1.97
N LYS A 95 4.98 -0.19 -0.71
CA LYS A 95 5.83 0.79 -0.07
C LYS A 95 7.23 0.23 0.09
N VAL A 96 8.21 0.90 -0.50
CA VAL A 96 9.63 0.50 -0.46
C VAL A 96 10.50 1.43 0.40
N ASP A 97 9.97 2.54 0.89
CA ASP A 97 10.71 3.42 1.77
C ASP A 97 10.65 2.98 3.24
N THR A 98 11.74 3.17 3.96
CA THR A 98 11.86 2.97 5.40
C THR A 98 12.01 4.29 6.18
N GLY A 99 11.69 5.39 5.53
CA GLY A 99 11.72 6.74 6.09
C GLY A 99 12.96 7.54 5.70
N ALA A 100 12.97 8.79 6.12
CA ALA A 100 14.04 9.74 5.82
C ALA A 100 15.07 9.79 6.95
N LYS A 101 16.33 9.61 6.62
CA LYS A 101 17.50 9.70 7.51
C LYS A 101 18.34 10.91 7.15
N VAL A 102 19.08 11.42 8.12
CA VAL A 102 20.03 12.51 7.90
C VAL A 102 21.14 12.03 6.96
N LEU A 103 21.43 12.80 5.93
CA LEU A 103 22.52 12.49 5.01
C LEU A 103 23.88 12.63 5.71
N ALA A 104 24.73 11.60 5.58
CA ALA A 104 26.07 11.63 6.14
C ALA A 104 26.86 12.84 5.61
N GLY A 105 27.44 13.65 6.49
CA GLY A 105 28.18 14.87 6.13
C GLY A 105 27.31 16.10 5.83
N SER A 106 25.98 15.98 5.84
CA SER A 106 25.07 17.10 5.60
C SER A 106 23.87 17.08 6.55
N PRO A 107 23.99 17.60 7.79
CA PRO A 107 22.97 17.45 8.83
C PRO A 107 21.63 18.15 8.52
N LYS A 108 21.60 19.04 7.53
CA LYS A 108 20.39 19.74 7.08
C LYS A 108 19.66 19.01 5.95
N GLU A 109 20.27 17.99 5.35
CA GLU A 109 19.71 17.23 4.25
C GLU A 109 19.29 15.84 4.69
N LYS A 110 18.30 15.27 4.01
CA LYS A 110 17.82 13.92 4.30
C LYS A 110 17.82 13.06 3.05
N ILE A 111 18.04 11.78 3.23
CA ILE A 111 17.92 10.74 2.21
C ILE A 111 16.83 9.77 2.63
N THR A 112 16.02 9.32 1.67
CA THR A 112 15.04 8.25 1.89
C THR A 112 15.72 6.90 1.74
N GLU A 113 15.59 6.05 2.74
CA GLU A 113 16.07 4.66 2.71
C GLU A 113 14.96 3.72 2.26
N GLY A 114 15.31 2.51 1.80
CA GLY A 114 14.35 1.45 1.45
C GLY A 114 14.65 0.67 0.17
N LEU A 115 15.82 0.86 -0.44
CA LEU A 115 16.20 0.15 -1.67
C LEU A 115 16.19 -1.38 -1.51
N ASP A 116 16.55 -1.88 -0.35
CA ASP A 116 16.52 -3.30 0.00
C ASP A 116 15.10 -3.88 -0.07
N LEU A 117 14.08 -3.16 0.39
CA LEU A 117 12.66 -3.57 0.24
C LEU A 117 12.25 -3.60 -1.24
N SER A 118 12.68 -2.63 -2.03
CA SER A 118 12.45 -2.64 -3.48
C SER A 118 13.01 -3.90 -4.14
N LEU A 119 14.23 -4.29 -3.79
CA LEU A 119 14.90 -5.48 -4.34
C LEU A 119 14.22 -6.80 -3.93
N ILE A 120 13.62 -6.87 -2.74
CA ILE A 120 12.88 -8.06 -2.29
C ILE A 120 11.62 -8.28 -3.13
N HIS A 121 10.97 -7.22 -3.60
CA HIS A 121 9.69 -7.28 -4.31
C HIS A 121 9.81 -7.23 -5.85
N ILE A 122 10.98 -6.99 -6.36
CA ILE A 122 11.30 -7.11 -7.79
C ILE A 122 11.54 -8.56 -8.17
#